data_6716062342ac3b9bf38ded1cf8a08c64
#
_entry.id   6716062342ac3b9bf38ded1cf8a08c64
#
_cell.length_a   1.000
_cell.length_b   1.000
_cell.length_c   1.000
_cell.angle_alpha   90.00
_cell.angle_beta   90.00
_cell.angle_gamma   90.00
#
_symmetry.space_group_name_H-M   'P 1'
#
loop_
_entity.id
_entity.type
_entity.pdbx_description
1 polymer ?
#
loop_
_entity_poly.entity_id
_entity_poly.type
_entity_poly.pdbx_seq_one_letter_code
_entity_poly.pdbx_strand_id
1 'polypeptide(L)'
;MAFKNLLVHLDPSKSSAKRADAAIALAARHGAHLTALAAAAMPSVPSYVEAQIPASVFEKARESTMEGLTAVGDAFAKKAAAAGIAFEVRKELAKGPLAELISQHARYSDLAILGQSDPDDPLSGEPELSEDVILGGGRPVLMIPYIGAMQEPGRKVVVAWDAGREAARAVNDAMPLLAAAEQVAVLIVNPKRGPGAHGDEPGADIATHLARHGVKVDVKVYTQRDLSIADVILARISDDGADLVVMGAYGHARLREMVLGGVTREMFRHMTVPLFMSH
;
A
#
# COMPACT_ATOMS: atom_id res chain seq x y z
N MET A 1 -15.20 7.53 -11.13
CA MET A 1 -15.22 8.04 -9.73
C MET A 1 -13.84 8.53 -9.39
N ALA A 2 -13.69 9.47 -8.45
CA ALA A 2 -12.38 9.97 -8.02
C ALA A 2 -12.28 9.79 -6.49
N PHE A 3 -11.10 9.54 -5.97
CA PHE A 3 -10.85 9.58 -4.52
C PHE A 3 -11.14 11.00 -4.00
N LYS A 4 -11.68 11.10 -2.79
CA LYS A 4 -12.01 12.36 -2.12
C LYS A 4 -11.19 12.59 -0.87
N ASN A 5 -10.88 11.53 -0.14
CA ASN A 5 -10.13 11.58 1.10
C ASN A 5 -8.97 10.57 1.04
N LEU A 6 -7.75 11.07 1.10
CA LEU A 6 -6.54 10.26 1.13
C LEU A 6 -5.87 10.40 2.49
N LEU A 7 -5.29 9.31 2.98
CA LEU A 7 -4.42 9.29 4.14
C LEU A 7 -3.00 8.94 3.71
N VAL A 8 -1.99 9.66 4.17
CA VAL A 8 -0.59 9.24 4.06
C VAL A 8 0.04 9.13 5.45
N HIS A 9 0.64 7.98 5.73
CA HIS A 9 1.47 7.82 6.92
C HIS A 9 2.87 8.37 6.64
N LEU A 10 3.36 9.20 7.54
CA LEU A 10 4.70 9.80 7.51
C LEU A 10 5.48 9.42 8.78
N ASP A 11 6.72 9.07 8.59
CA ASP A 11 7.69 8.73 9.63
C ASP A 11 9.03 9.43 9.36
N PRO A 12 9.99 9.44 10.29
CA PRO A 12 11.30 10.06 10.08
C PRO A 12 12.23 9.30 9.11
N SER A 13 11.76 8.25 8.41
CA SER A 13 12.57 7.48 7.47
C SER A 13 12.96 8.28 6.22
N LYS A 14 14.02 7.85 5.55
CA LYS A 14 14.50 8.46 4.30
C LYS A 14 13.47 8.36 3.18
N SER A 15 12.67 7.28 3.15
CA SER A 15 11.64 7.04 2.13
C SER A 15 10.38 7.87 2.33
N SER A 16 10.19 8.48 3.51
CA SER A 16 8.99 9.26 3.84
C SER A 16 8.74 10.43 2.89
N ALA A 17 9.80 11.12 2.46
CA ALA A 17 9.68 12.22 1.51
C ALA A 17 9.15 11.78 0.14
N LYS A 18 9.58 10.61 -0.34
CA LYS A 18 9.11 10.00 -1.60
C LYS A 18 7.63 9.60 -1.49
N ARG A 19 7.24 9.02 -0.36
CA ARG A 19 5.84 8.67 -0.07
C ARG A 19 4.94 9.91 -0.02
N ALA A 20 5.42 10.99 0.60
CA ALA A 20 4.73 12.27 0.62
C ALA A 20 4.53 12.83 -0.79
N ASP A 21 5.55 12.81 -1.65
CA ASP A 21 5.46 13.29 -3.02
C ASP A 21 4.44 12.49 -3.85
N ALA A 22 4.41 11.16 -3.68
CA ALA A 22 3.40 10.29 -4.30
C ALA A 22 1.98 10.65 -3.86
N ALA A 23 1.78 10.85 -2.56
CA ALA A 23 0.47 11.17 -2.00
C ALA A 23 -0.02 12.56 -2.48
N ILE A 24 0.87 13.54 -2.54
CA ILE A 24 0.56 14.90 -3.04
C ILE A 24 0.16 14.85 -4.52
N ALA A 25 0.92 14.13 -5.36
CA ALA A 25 0.60 13.97 -6.78
C ALA A 25 -0.76 13.31 -6.98
N LEU A 26 -1.04 12.24 -6.20
CA LEU A 26 -2.33 11.54 -6.26
C LEU A 26 -3.48 12.46 -5.80
N ALA A 27 -3.29 13.22 -4.73
CA ALA A 27 -4.29 14.18 -4.24
C ALA A 27 -4.59 15.26 -5.28
N ALA A 28 -3.56 15.82 -5.92
CA ALA A 28 -3.71 16.81 -6.99
C ALA A 28 -4.49 16.25 -8.19
N ARG A 29 -4.15 15.03 -8.64
CA ARG A 29 -4.82 14.34 -9.75
C ARG A 29 -6.30 14.11 -9.51
N HIS A 30 -6.69 13.78 -8.29
CA HIS A 30 -8.08 13.46 -7.92
C HIS A 30 -8.86 14.66 -7.36
N GLY A 31 -8.23 15.80 -7.09
CA GLY A 31 -8.83 16.90 -6.35
C GLY A 31 -9.28 16.45 -4.94
N ALA A 32 -8.47 15.62 -4.31
CA ALA A 32 -8.76 15.01 -3.02
C ALA A 32 -8.18 15.82 -1.85
N HIS A 33 -8.82 15.73 -0.69
CA HIS A 33 -8.22 16.17 0.58
C HIS A 33 -7.21 15.13 1.04
N LEU A 34 -6.00 15.57 1.46
CA LEU A 34 -4.93 14.70 1.91
C LEU A 34 -4.63 14.90 3.40
N THR A 35 -4.93 13.91 4.21
CA THR A 35 -4.53 13.86 5.62
C THR A 35 -3.14 13.23 5.73
N ALA A 36 -2.16 13.98 6.19
CA ALA A 36 -0.85 13.47 6.54
C ALA A 36 -0.80 13.11 8.03
N LEU A 37 -0.69 11.84 8.33
CA LEU A 37 -0.51 11.31 9.68
C LEU A 37 0.98 11.09 9.94
N ALA A 38 1.65 12.07 10.56
CA ALA A 38 3.00 11.92 11.06
C ALA A 38 2.92 11.16 12.40
N ALA A 39 3.22 9.87 12.36
CA ALA A 39 3.05 9.00 13.51
C ALA A 39 4.20 8.01 13.68
N ALA A 40 4.52 7.69 14.94
CA ALA A 40 5.50 6.68 15.32
C ALA A 40 5.04 5.93 16.57
N ALA A 41 5.53 4.72 16.74
CA ALA A 41 5.40 4.01 18.01
C ALA A 41 6.35 4.62 19.05
N MET A 42 5.94 4.62 20.31
CA MET A 42 6.87 4.88 21.40
C MET A 42 7.87 3.71 21.50
N PRO A 43 9.15 4.00 21.76
CA PRO A 43 10.10 2.95 22.09
C PRO A 43 9.57 2.15 23.27
N SER A 44 9.30 0.86 23.06
CA SER A 44 8.87 -0.05 24.11
C SER A 44 10.07 -0.81 24.64
N VAL A 45 10.18 -0.88 25.95
CA VAL A 45 11.15 -1.75 26.62
C VAL A 45 10.39 -2.76 27.46
N PRO A 46 10.93 -3.97 27.66
CA PRO A 46 10.33 -4.94 28.57
C PRO A 46 10.10 -4.35 29.96
N SER A 47 8.98 -4.64 30.59
CA SER A 47 8.58 -4.06 31.90
C SER A 47 9.61 -4.23 33.02
N TYR A 48 10.39 -5.31 32.98
CA TYR A 48 11.47 -5.54 33.95
C TYR A 48 12.67 -4.60 33.73
N VAL A 49 12.85 -4.06 32.54
CA VAL A 49 13.89 -3.06 32.22
C VAL A 49 13.36 -1.66 32.48
N GLU A 50 12.08 -1.41 32.21
CA GLU A 50 11.43 -0.11 32.39
C GLU A 50 11.60 0.44 33.81
N ALA A 51 11.49 -0.43 34.82
CA ALA A 51 11.69 -0.05 36.23
C ALA A 51 13.13 0.40 36.56
N GLN A 52 14.11 0.12 35.70
CA GLN A 52 15.52 0.46 35.89
C GLN A 52 15.93 1.70 35.09
N ILE A 53 15.08 2.18 34.17
CA ILE A 53 15.37 3.34 33.32
C ILE A 53 14.78 4.59 33.97
N PRO A 54 15.58 5.66 34.18
CA PRO A 54 15.04 6.90 34.68
C PRO A 54 13.94 7.49 33.77
N ALA A 55 12.86 8.00 34.36
CA ALA A 55 11.75 8.61 33.61
C ALA A 55 12.22 9.68 32.62
N SER A 56 13.29 10.42 32.96
CA SER A 56 13.88 11.42 32.07
C SER A 56 14.42 10.89 30.74
N VAL A 57 14.76 9.61 30.67
CA VAL A 57 15.20 8.96 29.41
C VAL A 57 14.01 8.74 28.49
N PHE A 58 12.87 8.28 29.03
CA PHE A 58 11.63 8.14 28.29
C PHE A 58 11.10 9.49 27.78
N GLU A 59 11.14 10.52 28.62
CA GLU A 59 10.72 11.86 28.21
C GLU A 59 11.60 12.40 27.08
N LYS A 60 12.91 12.27 27.17
CA LYS A 60 13.82 12.67 26.09
C LYS A 60 13.58 11.88 24.79
N ALA A 61 13.36 10.58 24.89
CA ALA A 61 13.04 9.76 23.72
C ALA A 61 11.73 10.20 23.07
N ARG A 62 10.70 10.48 23.89
CA ARG A 62 9.43 11.02 23.44
C ARG A 62 9.58 12.38 22.75
N GLU A 63 10.29 13.31 23.39
CA GLU A 63 10.57 14.64 22.82
C GLU A 63 11.29 14.53 21.48
N SER A 64 12.36 13.74 21.40
CA SER A 64 13.11 13.53 20.16
C SER A 64 12.26 12.91 19.04
N THR A 65 11.39 11.94 19.38
CA THR A 65 10.46 11.36 18.40
C THR A 65 9.46 12.41 17.91
N MET A 66 8.89 13.21 18.82
CA MET A 66 7.95 14.28 18.44
C MET A 66 8.61 15.39 17.62
N GLU A 67 9.87 15.72 17.88
CA GLU A 67 10.64 16.66 17.05
C GLU A 67 10.81 16.09 15.62
N GLY A 68 11.16 14.81 15.49
CA GLY A 68 11.25 14.13 14.19
C GLY A 68 9.92 14.15 13.43
N LEU A 69 8.80 13.81 14.09
CA LEU A 69 7.47 13.86 13.49
C LEU A 69 7.07 15.29 13.10
N THR A 70 7.46 16.28 13.90
CA THR A 70 7.22 17.68 13.60
C THR A 70 7.96 18.11 12.34
N ALA A 71 9.24 17.78 12.24
CA ALA A 71 10.06 18.11 11.07
C ALA A 71 9.50 17.50 9.78
N VAL A 72 9.08 16.22 9.83
CA VAL A 72 8.46 15.54 8.68
C VAL A 72 7.12 16.15 8.31
N GLY A 73 6.27 16.44 9.28
CA GLY A 73 4.97 17.08 9.06
C GLY A 73 5.09 18.47 8.47
N ASP A 74 6.05 19.28 8.94
CA ASP A 74 6.28 20.63 8.44
C ASP A 74 6.87 20.61 7.01
N ALA A 75 7.77 19.66 6.73
CA ALA A 75 8.31 19.45 5.36
C ALA A 75 7.20 19.06 4.38
N PHE A 76 6.28 18.16 4.80
CA PHE A 76 5.10 17.79 4.03
C PHE A 76 4.19 19.01 3.80
N ALA A 77 3.84 19.75 4.85
CA ALA A 77 2.95 20.91 4.75
C ALA A 77 3.46 21.94 3.74
N LYS A 78 4.78 22.22 3.74
CA LYS A 78 5.42 23.10 2.77
C LYS A 78 5.25 22.61 1.33
N LYS A 79 5.44 21.32 1.07
CA LYS A 79 5.27 20.73 -0.27
C LYS A 79 3.81 20.72 -0.71
N ALA A 80 2.89 20.35 0.19
CA ALA A 80 1.47 20.29 -0.10
C ALA A 80 0.87 21.68 -0.40
N ALA A 81 1.27 22.70 0.37
CA ALA A 81 0.90 24.08 0.11
C ALA A 81 1.44 24.58 -1.23
N ALA A 82 2.68 24.27 -1.59
CA ALA A 82 3.26 24.61 -2.88
C ALA A 82 2.55 23.92 -4.05
N ALA A 83 2.02 22.71 -3.86
CA ALA A 83 1.22 21.99 -4.83
C ALA A 83 -0.24 22.47 -4.93
N GLY A 84 -0.70 23.34 -4.03
CA GLY A 84 -2.04 23.91 -4.01
C GLY A 84 -3.15 22.92 -3.69
N ILE A 85 -2.84 21.80 -3.00
CA ILE A 85 -3.84 20.80 -2.60
C ILE A 85 -4.48 21.14 -1.26
N ALA A 86 -5.70 20.63 -1.02
CA ALA A 86 -6.31 20.68 0.31
C ALA A 86 -5.69 19.60 1.21
N PHE A 87 -5.18 19.97 2.38
CA PHE A 87 -4.53 19.03 3.28
C PHE A 87 -4.67 19.40 4.75
N GLU A 88 -4.41 18.42 5.61
CA GLU A 88 -4.16 18.60 7.04
C GLU A 88 -2.98 17.73 7.50
N VAL A 89 -2.35 18.13 8.62
CA VAL A 89 -1.27 17.36 9.25
C VAL A 89 -1.67 17.01 10.68
N ARG A 90 -1.62 15.72 10.98
CA ARG A 90 -1.81 15.18 12.33
C ARG A 90 -0.49 14.61 12.81
N LYS A 91 -0.12 14.91 14.06
CA LYS A 91 1.14 14.47 14.68
C LYS A 91 0.79 13.68 15.92
N GLU A 92 1.05 12.37 15.91
CA GLU A 92 0.60 11.48 16.97
C GLU A 92 1.66 10.44 17.35
N LEU A 93 1.82 10.21 18.66
CA LEU A 93 2.56 9.05 19.17
C LEU A 93 1.57 7.96 19.53
N ALA A 94 1.77 6.77 18.95
CA ALA A 94 0.91 5.64 19.22
C ALA A 94 1.06 5.19 20.69
N LYS A 95 -0.06 5.08 21.39
CA LYS A 95 -0.13 4.54 22.76
C LYS A 95 -0.18 3.01 22.80
N GLY A 96 -0.37 2.39 21.66
CA GLY A 96 -0.42 0.96 21.41
C GLY A 96 0.24 0.65 20.07
N PRO A 97 -0.16 -0.42 19.37
CA PRO A 97 0.37 -0.75 18.06
C PRO A 97 0.16 0.40 17.06
N LEU A 98 1.22 0.80 16.36
CA LEU A 98 1.16 1.87 15.36
C LEU A 98 0.18 1.54 14.22
N ALA A 99 0.09 0.27 13.84
CA ALA A 99 -0.86 -0.20 12.84
C ALA A 99 -2.32 0.07 13.23
N GLU A 100 -2.67 -0.05 14.51
CA GLU A 100 -4.01 0.25 15.01
C GLU A 100 -4.34 1.74 14.87
N LEU A 101 -3.40 2.62 15.26
CA LEU A 101 -3.55 4.06 15.09
C LEU A 101 -3.75 4.43 13.62
N ILE A 102 -2.90 3.93 12.72
CA ILE A 102 -3.04 4.19 11.28
C ILE A 102 -4.37 3.65 10.76
N SER A 103 -4.77 2.45 11.17
CA SER A 103 -6.03 1.83 10.76
C SER A 103 -7.25 2.64 11.20
N GLN A 104 -7.23 3.22 12.41
CA GLN A 104 -8.29 4.10 12.90
C GLN A 104 -8.47 5.33 12.00
N HIS A 105 -7.37 5.97 11.61
CA HIS A 105 -7.40 7.10 10.68
C HIS A 105 -7.81 6.69 9.26
N ALA A 106 -7.34 5.54 8.78
CA ALA A 106 -7.64 5.02 7.45
C ALA A 106 -9.15 4.78 7.22
N ARG A 107 -9.91 4.44 8.25
CA ARG A 107 -11.37 4.20 8.16
C ARG A 107 -12.15 5.38 7.60
N TYR A 108 -11.64 6.59 7.73
CA TYR A 108 -12.26 7.82 7.23
C TYR A 108 -11.69 8.28 5.88
N SER A 109 -10.87 7.43 5.22
CA SER A 109 -10.24 7.72 3.94
C SER A 109 -10.74 6.74 2.87
N ASP A 110 -10.60 7.12 1.61
CA ASP A 110 -10.87 6.23 0.47
C ASP A 110 -9.67 5.33 0.20
N LEU A 111 -8.45 5.79 0.55
CA LEU A 111 -7.20 5.10 0.32
C LEU A 111 -6.17 5.53 1.37
N ALA A 112 -5.48 4.57 1.97
CA ALA A 112 -4.31 4.81 2.82
C ALA A 112 -3.01 4.59 2.02
N ILE A 113 -2.04 5.50 2.17
CA ILE A 113 -0.75 5.46 1.48
C ILE A 113 0.33 5.19 2.52
N LEU A 114 1.00 4.04 2.38
CA LEU A 114 2.04 3.56 3.29
C LEU A 114 3.37 3.38 2.55
N GLY A 115 4.46 3.25 3.29
CA GLY A 115 5.77 2.93 2.73
C GLY A 115 6.11 1.46 2.91
N GLN A 116 6.86 0.90 1.96
CA GLN A 116 7.58 -0.34 2.15
C GLN A 116 8.65 -0.12 3.22
N SER A 117 8.82 -1.07 4.14
CA SER A 117 9.92 -1.07 5.11
C SER A 117 11.25 -1.21 4.38
N ASP A 118 12.21 -0.36 4.75
CA ASP A 118 13.58 -0.38 4.24
C ASP A 118 14.47 -1.08 5.29
N PRO A 119 15.02 -2.26 4.98
CA PRO A 119 15.85 -3.00 5.95
C PRO A 119 17.13 -2.27 6.36
N ASP A 120 17.58 -1.30 5.55
CA ASP A 120 18.76 -0.49 5.83
C ASP A 120 18.45 0.83 6.56
N ASP A 121 17.16 1.11 6.84
CA ASP A 121 16.72 2.29 7.57
C ASP A 121 15.88 1.91 8.80
N PRO A 122 16.46 1.93 10.02
CA PRO A 122 15.76 1.54 11.23
C PRO A 122 14.57 2.44 11.58
N LEU A 123 14.41 3.58 10.91
CA LEU A 123 13.29 4.49 11.09
C LEU A 123 12.12 4.20 10.14
N SER A 124 12.24 3.21 9.24
CA SER A 124 11.21 2.88 8.24
C SER A 124 10.04 2.05 8.78
N GLY A 125 10.04 1.73 10.06
CA GLY A 125 9.02 0.90 10.70
C GLY A 125 9.22 -0.60 10.44
N GLU A 126 8.45 -1.41 11.16
CA GLU A 126 8.48 -2.87 11.05
C GLU A 126 7.81 -3.33 9.74
N PRO A 127 8.32 -4.40 9.11
CA PRO A 127 7.72 -4.95 7.88
C PRO A 127 6.24 -5.32 8.04
N GLU A 128 5.84 -5.77 9.22
CA GLU A 128 4.48 -6.19 9.57
C GLU A 128 3.49 -5.03 9.65
N LEU A 129 3.96 -3.79 9.82
CA LEU A 129 3.11 -2.61 9.95
C LEU A 129 2.08 -2.49 8.82
N SER A 130 2.54 -2.66 7.60
CA SER A 130 1.68 -2.54 6.43
C SER A 130 0.70 -3.70 6.31
N GLU A 131 1.13 -4.92 6.68
CA GLU A 131 0.28 -6.11 6.74
C GLU A 131 -0.87 -5.90 7.71
N ASP A 132 -0.56 -5.45 8.91
CA ASP A 132 -1.55 -5.20 9.97
C ASP A 132 -2.54 -4.09 9.58
N VAL A 133 -2.08 -3.03 8.91
CA VAL A 133 -2.97 -1.97 8.43
C VAL A 133 -3.90 -2.47 7.32
N ILE A 134 -3.42 -3.28 6.38
CA ILE A 134 -4.25 -3.86 5.31
C ILE A 134 -5.34 -4.75 5.91
N LEU A 135 -5.00 -5.59 6.89
CA LEU A 135 -5.94 -6.49 7.54
C LEU A 135 -6.90 -5.78 8.48
N GLY A 136 -6.43 -4.75 9.21
CA GLY A 136 -7.19 -4.06 10.27
C GLY A 136 -7.90 -2.78 9.84
N GLY A 137 -7.48 -2.16 8.73
CA GLY A 137 -7.95 -0.84 8.31
C GLY A 137 -9.31 -0.85 7.62
N GLY A 138 -9.68 -1.95 6.93
CA GLY A 138 -10.92 -2.06 6.15
C GLY A 138 -10.96 -1.11 4.94
N ARG A 139 -9.81 -0.58 4.53
CA ARG A 139 -9.64 0.32 3.40
C ARG A 139 -8.49 -0.17 2.50
N PRO A 140 -8.52 0.15 1.21
CA PRO A 140 -7.41 -0.17 0.34
C PRO A 140 -6.14 0.57 0.77
N VAL A 141 -5.00 -0.04 0.51
CA VAL A 141 -3.67 0.51 0.81
C VAL A 141 -2.86 0.60 -0.47
N LEU A 142 -2.23 1.77 -0.69
CA LEU A 142 -1.22 1.96 -1.70
C LEU A 142 0.16 1.95 -1.02
N MET A 143 0.90 0.90 -1.28
CA MET A 143 2.29 0.74 -0.80
C MET A 143 3.25 1.42 -1.76
N ILE A 144 4.11 2.29 -1.25
CA ILE A 144 5.16 2.97 -2.02
C ILE A 144 6.51 2.30 -1.76
N PRO A 145 7.23 1.83 -2.79
CA PRO A 145 8.53 1.20 -2.62
C PRO A 145 9.58 2.21 -2.09
N TYR A 146 10.49 1.75 -1.25
CA TYR A 146 11.59 2.60 -0.77
C TYR A 146 12.64 2.86 -1.86
N ILE A 147 12.80 1.94 -2.81
CA ILE A 147 13.73 2.06 -3.94
C ILE A 147 13.08 2.70 -5.18
N GLY A 148 13.92 3.05 -6.16
CA GLY A 148 13.50 3.52 -7.48
C GLY A 148 13.08 4.99 -7.51
N ALA A 149 12.98 5.54 -8.72
CA ALA A 149 12.46 6.89 -8.95
C ALA A 149 10.93 6.89 -8.79
N MET A 150 10.38 7.93 -8.18
CA MET A 150 8.95 8.11 -8.12
C MET A 150 8.43 8.55 -9.48
N GLN A 151 7.64 7.70 -10.11
CA GLN A 151 6.78 8.06 -11.22
C GLN A 151 5.34 8.15 -10.72
N GLU A 152 4.52 8.95 -11.36
CA GLU A 152 3.09 8.99 -11.05
C GLU A 152 2.47 7.63 -11.37
N PRO A 153 1.91 6.88 -10.38
CA PRO A 153 1.43 5.53 -10.61
C PRO A 153 0.09 5.52 -11.35
N GLY A 154 -0.12 4.48 -12.16
CA GLY A 154 -1.41 4.19 -12.76
C GLY A 154 -1.57 4.62 -14.23
N ARG A 155 -0.47 4.76 -14.98
CA ARG A 155 -0.50 4.86 -16.45
C ARG A 155 -0.60 3.47 -17.07
N LYS A 156 0.28 2.55 -16.66
CA LYS A 156 0.29 1.14 -17.07
C LYS A 156 0.12 0.26 -15.85
N VAL A 157 -1.01 -0.38 -15.73
CA VAL A 157 -1.39 -1.11 -14.54
C VAL A 157 -1.41 -2.62 -14.81
N VAL A 158 -0.81 -3.38 -13.92
CA VAL A 158 -0.98 -4.84 -13.86
C VAL A 158 -1.99 -5.16 -12.76
N VAL A 159 -3.05 -5.88 -13.10
CA VAL A 159 -4.01 -6.45 -12.15
C VAL A 159 -3.67 -7.92 -11.97
N ALA A 160 -3.12 -8.32 -10.82
CA ALA A 160 -2.91 -9.72 -10.49
C ALA A 160 -4.25 -10.35 -10.05
N TRP A 161 -4.79 -11.22 -10.90
CA TRP A 161 -6.14 -11.76 -10.77
C TRP A 161 -6.14 -13.26 -10.53
N ASP A 162 -6.72 -13.67 -9.40
CA ASP A 162 -6.88 -15.08 -9.01
C ASP A 162 -8.35 -15.53 -8.90
N ALA A 163 -9.30 -14.68 -9.30
CA ALA A 163 -10.74 -14.83 -9.14
C ALA A 163 -11.20 -14.91 -7.67
N GLY A 164 -10.35 -14.53 -6.71
CA GLY A 164 -10.67 -14.44 -5.29
C GLY A 164 -11.47 -13.18 -4.94
N ARG A 165 -12.10 -13.21 -3.78
CA ARG A 165 -12.88 -12.07 -3.28
C ARG A 165 -12.00 -10.86 -3.00
N GLU A 166 -10.76 -11.06 -2.52
CA GLU A 166 -9.80 -10.02 -2.22
C GLU A 166 -9.32 -9.32 -3.51
N ALA A 167 -9.06 -10.10 -4.58
CA ALA A 167 -8.74 -9.55 -5.89
C ALA A 167 -9.94 -8.78 -6.48
N ALA A 168 -11.16 -9.30 -6.35
CA ALA A 168 -12.36 -8.60 -6.78
C ALA A 168 -12.55 -7.28 -6.03
N ARG A 169 -12.30 -7.27 -4.71
CA ARG A 169 -12.33 -6.05 -3.90
C ARG A 169 -11.27 -5.06 -4.36
N ALA A 170 -10.01 -5.50 -4.53
CA ALA A 170 -8.91 -4.65 -4.96
C ALA A 170 -9.19 -3.98 -6.32
N VAL A 171 -9.75 -4.73 -7.29
CA VAL A 171 -10.15 -4.18 -8.58
C VAL A 171 -11.22 -3.09 -8.43
N ASN A 172 -12.27 -3.34 -7.62
CA ASN A 172 -13.33 -2.36 -7.42
C ASN A 172 -12.82 -1.11 -6.68
N ASP A 173 -11.99 -1.27 -5.65
CA ASP A 173 -11.41 -0.16 -4.90
C ASP A 173 -10.42 0.65 -5.76
N ALA A 174 -9.69 -0.01 -6.68
CA ALA A 174 -8.75 0.62 -7.60
C ALA A 174 -9.42 1.25 -8.85
N MET A 175 -10.73 1.12 -9.03
CA MET A 175 -11.43 1.59 -10.23
C MET A 175 -11.11 3.06 -10.60
N PRO A 176 -10.93 4.01 -9.65
CA PRO A 176 -10.54 5.37 -9.98
C PRO A 176 -9.20 5.49 -10.70
N LEU A 177 -8.26 4.55 -10.43
CA LEU A 177 -6.95 4.48 -11.10
C LEU A 177 -7.07 3.71 -12.42
N LEU A 178 -7.76 2.56 -12.42
CA LEU A 178 -7.92 1.70 -13.59
C LEU A 178 -8.65 2.41 -14.74
N ALA A 179 -9.71 3.17 -14.45
CA ALA A 179 -10.46 3.90 -15.45
C ALA A 179 -9.67 5.06 -16.07
N ALA A 180 -8.66 5.57 -15.37
CA ALA A 180 -7.79 6.64 -15.86
C ALA A 180 -6.50 6.12 -16.51
N ALA A 181 -6.24 4.82 -16.46
CA ALA A 181 -5.05 4.20 -16.99
C ALA A 181 -5.01 4.22 -18.53
N GLU A 182 -3.81 4.36 -19.08
CA GLU A 182 -3.59 4.23 -20.54
C GLU A 182 -3.75 2.78 -20.98
N GLN A 183 -3.31 1.83 -20.12
CA GLN A 183 -3.36 0.39 -20.36
C GLN A 183 -3.48 -0.37 -19.04
N VAL A 184 -4.33 -1.39 -19.03
CA VAL A 184 -4.49 -2.33 -17.91
C VAL A 184 -4.27 -3.75 -18.42
N ALA A 185 -3.33 -4.48 -17.82
CA ALA A 185 -3.10 -5.89 -18.10
C ALA A 185 -3.64 -6.72 -16.93
N VAL A 186 -4.64 -7.56 -17.16
CA VAL A 186 -5.10 -8.57 -16.21
C VAL A 186 -4.20 -9.78 -16.32
N LEU A 187 -3.39 -10.00 -15.30
CA LEU A 187 -2.41 -11.10 -15.23
C LEU A 187 -2.97 -12.26 -14.41
N ILE A 188 -3.08 -13.43 -15.03
CA ILE A 188 -3.52 -14.67 -14.41
C ILE A 188 -2.39 -15.68 -14.47
N VAL A 189 -1.93 -16.13 -13.32
CA VAL A 189 -0.85 -17.11 -13.20
C VAL A 189 -1.41 -18.43 -12.68
N ASN A 190 -1.14 -19.51 -13.41
CA ASN A 190 -1.58 -20.87 -13.07
C ASN A 190 -3.10 -20.97 -12.80
N PRO A 191 -3.96 -20.59 -13.77
CA PRO A 191 -5.40 -20.57 -13.56
C PRO A 191 -5.92 -21.96 -13.15
N LYS A 192 -6.72 -21.98 -12.08
CA LYS A 192 -7.46 -23.17 -11.69
C LYS A 192 -8.66 -23.34 -12.63
N ARG A 193 -8.90 -24.56 -13.10
CA ARG A 193 -10.06 -24.92 -13.94
C ARG A 193 -11.14 -25.57 -13.08
N GLY A 194 -12.39 -25.38 -13.45
CA GLY A 194 -13.54 -26.02 -12.81
C GLY A 194 -14.53 -25.03 -12.19
N PRO A 195 -15.62 -25.55 -11.57
CA PRO A 195 -16.65 -24.73 -10.92
C PRO A 195 -16.05 -23.84 -9.80
N GLY A 196 -16.38 -22.56 -9.81
CA GLY A 196 -15.86 -21.59 -8.83
C GLY A 196 -14.44 -21.12 -9.06
N ALA A 197 -13.87 -21.42 -10.23
CA ALA A 197 -12.56 -20.96 -10.68
C ALA A 197 -12.69 -19.99 -11.88
N HIS A 198 -11.68 -19.98 -12.77
CA HIS A 198 -11.62 -19.02 -13.90
C HIS A 198 -12.54 -19.37 -15.11
N GLY A 199 -13.36 -20.43 -15.02
CA GLY A 199 -14.17 -20.90 -16.15
C GLY A 199 -13.33 -21.51 -17.29
N ASP A 200 -13.92 -21.57 -18.49
CA ASP A 200 -13.26 -22.13 -19.68
C ASP A 200 -12.26 -21.14 -20.30
N GLU A 201 -12.56 -19.85 -20.23
CA GLU A 201 -11.70 -18.76 -20.70
C GLU A 201 -11.25 -17.87 -19.51
N PRO A 202 -10.09 -18.17 -18.92
CA PRO A 202 -9.58 -17.41 -17.77
C PRO A 202 -9.47 -15.90 -18.08
N GLY A 203 -10.15 -15.08 -17.27
CA GLY A 203 -10.10 -13.62 -17.39
C GLY A 203 -11.15 -12.98 -18.29
N ALA A 204 -11.95 -13.75 -19.04
CA ALA A 204 -12.99 -13.18 -19.91
C ALA A 204 -14.01 -12.33 -19.14
N ASP A 205 -14.48 -12.83 -18.00
CA ASP A 205 -15.50 -12.15 -17.19
C ASP A 205 -14.94 -10.85 -16.57
N ILE A 206 -13.73 -10.88 -15.99
CA ILE A 206 -13.13 -9.69 -15.41
C ILE A 206 -12.76 -8.66 -16.49
N ALA A 207 -12.32 -9.09 -17.65
CA ALA A 207 -12.06 -8.19 -18.78
C ALA A 207 -13.37 -7.52 -19.25
N THR A 208 -14.45 -8.28 -19.36
CA THR A 208 -15.77 -7.75 -19.71
C THR A 208 -16.26 -6.76 -18.64
N HIS A 209 -16.07 -7.06 -17.36
CA HIS A 209 -16.41 -6.15 -16.26
C HIS A 209 -15.64 -4.83 -16.38
N LEU A 210 -14.33 -4.89 -16.53
CA LEU A 210 -13.46 -3.71 -16.67
C LEU A 210 -13.80 -2.89 -17.93
N ALA A 211 -14.05 -3.56 -19.06
CA ALA A 211 -14.44 -2.89 -20.30
C ALA A 211 -15.76 -2.11 -20.17
N ARG A 212 -16.74 -2.62 -19.41
CA ARG A 212 -17.99 -1.90 -19.12
C ARG A 212 -17.77 -0.63 -18.30
N HIS A 213 -16.67 -0.56 -17.54
CA HIS A 213 -16.23 0.66 -16.84
C HIS A 213 -15.32 1.58 -17.69
N GLY A 214 -15.16 1.27 -18.97
CA GLY A 214 -14.34 2.07 -19.90
C GLY A 214 -12.84 1.82 -19.80
N VAL A 215 -12.41 0.77 -19.09
CA VAL A 215 -11.00 0.42 -18.93
C VAL A 215 -10.48 -0.25 -20.20
N LYS A 216 -9.31 0.19 -20.69
CA LYS A 216 -8.59 -0.46 -21.79
C LYS A 216 -7.82 -1.65 -21.23
N VAL A 217 -8.42 -2.83 -21.33
CA VAL A 217 -7.93 -4.04 -20.69
C VAL A 217 -7.41 -5.05 -21.71
N ASP A 218 -6.29 -5.70 -21.38
CA ASP A 218 -5.75 -6.89 -22.03
C ASP A 218 -5.61 -8.01 -20.99
N VAL A 219 -5.81 -9.28 -21.42
CA VAL A 219 -5.71 -10.45 -20.53
C VAL A 219 -4.48 -11.25 -20.89
N LYS A 220 -3.63 -11.51 -19.91
CA LYS A 220 -2.41 -12.29 -20.02
C LYS A 220 -2.45 -13.50 -19.11
N VAL A 221 -2.45 -14.70 -19.68
CA VAL A 221 -2.51 -15.95 -18.93
C VAL A 221 -1.16 -16.67 -19.03
N TYR A 222 -0.58 -16.99 -17.87
CA TYR A 222 0.69 -17.70 -17.78
C TYR A 222 0.54 -19.01 -17.01
N THR A 223 1.17 -20.06 -17.54
CA THR A 223 1.31 -21.33 -16.82
C THR A 223 2.79 -21.57 -16.59
N GLN A 224 3.21 -21.48 -15.33
CA GLN A 224 4.60 -21.65 -14.90
C GLN A 224 4.64 -22.57 -13.69
N ARG A 225 5.58 -23.52 -13.68
CA ARG A 225 5.72 -24.49 -12.59
C ARG A 225 6.99 -24.25 -11.76
N ASP A 226 8.00 -23.62 -12.37
CA ASP A 226 9.34 -23.48 -11.79
C ASP A 226 9.57 -22.12 -11.13
N LEU A 227 8.63 -21.19 -11.30
CA LEU A 227 8.70 -19.84 -10.71
C LEU A 227 7.55 -19.64 -9.73
N SER A 228 7.79 -18.84 -8.68
CA SER A 228 6.72 -18.40 -7.80
C SER A 228 5.76 -17.47 -8.54
N ILE A 229 4.52 -17.35 -8.04
CA ILE A 229 3.55 -16.40 -8.62
C ILE A 229 4.07 -14.96 -8.51
N ALA A 230 4.75 -14.64 -7.42
CA ALA A 230 5.36 -13.32 -7.22
C ALA A 230 6.45 -13.04 -8.24
N ASP A 231 7.34 -14.00 -8.53
CA ASP A 231 8.39 -13.86 -9.54
C ASP A 231 7.80 -13.58 -10.93
N VAL A 232 6.72 -14.30 -11.28
CA VAL A 232 6.02 -14.05 -12.56
C VAL A 232 5.44 -12.64 -12.61
N ILE A 233 4.82 -12.17 -11.52
CA ILE A 233 4.27 -10.81 -11.44
C ILE A 233 5.39 -9.79 -11.57
N LEU A 234 6.49 -9.93 -10.82
CA LEU A 234 7.63 -9.02 -10.84
C LEU A 234 8.30 -8.96 -12.22
N ALA A 235 8.46 -10.11 -12.88
CA ALA A 235 8.99 -10.16 -14.24
C ALA A 235 8.07 -9.39 -15.21
N ARG A 236 6.74 -9.59 -15.12
CA ARG A 236 5.79 -8.89 -16.00
C ARG A 236 5.72 -7.39 -15.76
N ILE A 237 5.86 -6.93 -14.50
CA ILE A 237 6.00 -5.50 -14.19
C ILE A 237 7.14 -4.90 -15.00
N SER A 238 8.31 -5.56 -14.98
CA SER A 238 9.50 -5.09 -15.69
C SER A 238 9.32 -5.12 -17.22
N ASP A 239 8.83 -6.24 -17.76
CA ASP A 239 8.71 -6.45 -19.21
C ASP A 239 7.66 -5.53 -19.85
N ASP A 240 6.55 -5.28 -19.15
CA ASP A 240 5.46 -4.43 -19.63
C ASP A 240 5.69 -2.95 -19.32
N GLY A 241 6.70 -2.62 -18.50
CA GLY A 241 6.96 -1.27 -18.01
C GLY A 241 5.77 -0.75 -17.19
N ALA A 242 5.17 -1.61 -16.38
CA ALA A 242 4.07 -1.24 -15.51
C ALA A 242 4.56 -0.35 -14.37
N ASP A 243 3.72 0.60 -13.97
CA ASP A 243 4.01 1.58 -12.91
C ASP A 243 3.10 1.43 -11.68
N LEU A 244 2.18 0.45 -11.72
CA LEU A 244 1.29 0.11 -10.62
C LEU A 244 0.87 -1.37 -10.72
N VAL A 245 0.82 -2.04 -9.57
CA VAL A 245 0.16 -3.35 -9.44
C VAL A 245 -1.07 -3.23 -8.57
N VAL A 246 -2.18 -3.83 -9.00
CA VAL A 246 -3.42 -3.99 -8.22
C VAL A 246 -3.58 -5.47 -7.90
N MET A 247 -3.68 -5.82 -6.62
CA MET A 247 -3.84 -7.21 -6.20
C MET A 247 -4.62 -7.34 -4.89
N GLY A 248 -5.27 -8.47 -4.69
CA GLY A 248 -5.82 -8.84 -3.39
C GLY A 248 -4.72 -9.21 -2.40
N ALA A 249 -4.92 -8.91 -1.14
CA ALA A 249 -4.03 -9.28 -0.06
C ALA A 249 -4.59 -10.47 0.72
N TYR A 250 -3.77 -11.50 0.98
CA TYR A 250 -4.07 -12.62 1.90
C TYR A 250 -5.29 -13.50 1.58
N GLY A 251 -5.65 -13.66 0.30
CA GLY A 251 -6.86 -14.39 -0.14
C GLY A 251 -6.92 -15.88 0.22
N HIS A 252 -5.81 -16.53 0.42
CA HIS A 252 -5.76 -17.98 0.67
C HIS A 252 -5.52 -18.38 2.14
N ALA A 253 -5.42 -17.43 3.07
CA ALA A 253 -5.17 -17.71 4.49
C ALA A 253 -6.47 -18.02 5.25
N ARG A 254 -7.00 -19.23 5.13
CA ARG A 254 -8.13 -19.71 5.97
C ARG A 254 -7.72 -20.09 7.41
N LEU A 255 -6.45 -20.04 7.75
CA LEU A 255 -5.94 -20.38 9.08
C LEU A 255 -5.06 -19.25 9.61
N ARG A 256 -5.57 -18.56 10.59
CA ARG A 256 -4.94 -17.46 11.35
C ARG A 256 -3.60 -17.83 12.02
N GLU A 257 -3.12 -19.06 11.89
CA GLU A 257 -2.02 -19.53 12.73
C GLU A 257 -0.75 -19.95 12.00
N MET A 258 -0.67 -20.11 10.67
CA MET A 258 0.55 -20.69 10.13
C MET A 258 1.09 -20.30 8.76
N VAL A 259 0.37 -19.69 7.84
CA VAL A 259 0.96 -19.29 6.54
C VAL A 259 0.34 -18.01 6.03
N LEU A 260 0.92 -16.89 6.39
CA LEU A 260 0.72 -15.60 5.71
C LEU A 260 1.05 -15.79 4.23
N GLY A 261 0.14 -15.41 3.33
CA GLY A 261 0.21 -15.72 1.90
C GLY A 261 1.57 -15.38 1.28
N GLY A 262 2.28 -16.39 0.81
CA GLY A 262 3.64 -16.27 0.29
C GLY A 262 3.77 -15.18 -0.78
N VAL A 263 2.79 -15.08 -1.70
CA VAL A 263 2.79 -14.07 -2.77
C VAL A 263 2.78 -12.64 -2.23
N THR A 264 1.92 -12.33 -1.27
CA THR A 264 1.85 -10.96 -0.70
C THR A 264 3.17 -10.57 -0.03
N ARG A 265 3.78 -11.47 0.76
CA ARG A 265 5.07 -11.21 1.41
C ARG A 265 6.21 -11.04 0.41
N GLU A 266 6.27 -11.89 -0.60
CA GLU A 266 7.30 -11.78 -1.64
C GLU A 266 7.14 -10.46 -2.40
N MET A 267 5.90 -10.06 -2.72
CA MET A 267 5.63 -8.77 -3.34
C MET A 267 6.08 -7.62 -2.45
N PHE A 268 5.80 -7.64 -1.13
CA PHE A 268 6.26 -6.59 -0.20
C PHE A 268 7.79 -6.51 -0.11
N ARG A 269 8.50 -7.62 -0.19
CA ARG A 269 9.95 -7.63 -0.12
C ARG A 269 10.63 -7.14 -1.40
N HIS A 270 10.05 -7.43 -2.55
CA HIS A 270 10.69 -7.28 -3.85
C HIS A 270 10.02 -6.27 -4.77
N MET A 271 9.00 -5.54 -4.30
CA MET A 271 8.31 -4.54 -5.11
C MET A 271 9.24 -3.43 -5.58
N THR A 272 9.14 -3.09 -6.84
CA THR A 272 9.87 -1.99 -7.48
C THR A 272 8.95 -0.87 -7.94
N VAL A 273 7.64 -1.12 -7.96
CA VAL A 273 6.58 -0.18 -8.29
C VAL A 273 5.52 -0.20 -7.18
N PRO A 274 4.70 0.85 -7.04
CA PRO A 274 3.60 0.87 -6.09
C PRO A 274 2.67 -0.33 -6.19
N LEU A 275 2.20 -0.84 -5.04
CA LEU A 275 1.23 -1.92 -4.93
C LEU A 275 -0.07 -1.38 -4.33
N PHE A 276 -1.18 -1.51 -5.05
CA PHE A 276 -2.52 -1.23 -4.55
C PHE A 276 -3.16 -2.53 -4.06
N MET A 277 -3.54 -2.58 -2.81
CA MET A 277 -4.03 -3.80 -2.16
C MET A 277 -5.31 -3.57 -1.39
N SER A 278 -6.19 -4.59 -1.41
CA SER A 278 -7.39 -4.68 -0.55
C SER A 278 -7.52 -6.08 0.04
N HIS A 279 -8.14 -6.16 1.23
CA HIS A 279 -8.43 -7.42 1.91
C HIS A 279 -9.92 -7.54 2.25
#